data_793e072d94da6132b41421850306b4f4
#
_entry.id   793e072d94da6132b41421850306b4f4
#
_cell.length_a   1.000
_cell.length_b   1.000
_cell.length_c   1.000
_cell.angle_alpha   90.00
_cell.angle_beta   90.00
_cell.angle_gamma   90.00
#
_symmetry.space_group_name_H-M   'P 1'
#
loop_
_entity.id
_entity.type
_entity.pdbx_description
1 polymer ?
#
loop_
_entity_poly.entity_id
_entity_poly.type
_entity_poly.pdbx_seq_one_letter_code
_entity_poly.pdbx_strand_id
1 'polypeptide(L)'
;FVNKSDEFTTNIALIQNGKPVLGVVGAPAFDQVWSGIANQTSKKIKADTKKRAILRIVTSRSHRTVVDTAFLNFLDKKGKRLKIISKGSSLKICALADNKADIYPRFGPTSEWDIAAADAVLRSRGGGIFQIDSHKPLEYGKKDSILNPMFIAISNLNEKKTILSLIGGFSKNLL
;
A
#
# COMPACT_ATOMS: atom_id res chain seq x y z
N PHE A 1 15.73 -6.10 12.41
CA PHE A 1 17.01 -6.27 13.11
C PHE A 1 17.08 -7.63 13.81
N VAL A 2 16.10 -7.97 14.66
CA VAL A 2 16.11 -9.20 15.47
C VAL A 2 16.24 -10.47 14.62
N ASN A 3 15.65 -10.51 13.43
CA ASN A 3 15.67 -11.68 12.53
C ASN A 3 16.67 -11.57 11.37
N LYS A 4 17.64 -10.63 11.45
CA LYS A 4 18.65 -10.39 10.40
C LYS A 4 18.06 -10.29 8.99
N SER A 5 16.85 -9.72 8.86
CA SER A 5 16.20 -9.53 7.57
C SER A 5 16.76 -8.29 6.89
N ASP A 6 17.14 -8.42 5.62
CA ASP A 6 17.59 -7.29 4.77
C ASP A 6 16.44 -6.36 4.36
N GLU A 7 15.20 -6.71 4.68
CA GLU A 7 14.00 -5.91 4.33
C GLU A 7 13.75 -4.78 5.34
N PHE A 8 14.70 -3.86 5.48
CA PHE A 8 14.54 -2.60 6.20
C PHE A 8 14.67 -1.41 5.23
N THR A 9 14.08 -0.28 5.60
CA THR A 9 14.05 0.91 4.76
C THR A 9 14.30 2.18 5.57
N THR A 10 14.92 3.16 4.93
CA THR A 10 14.96 4.56 5.38
C THR A 10 13.89 5.33 4.64
N ASN A 11 13.07 6.10 5.35
CA ASN A 11 11.93 6.80 4.79
C ASN A 11 12.03 8.30 5.09
N ILE A 12 11.93 9.13 4.05
CA ILE A 12 11.89 10.59 4.17
C ILE A 12 10.69 11.09 3.39
N ALA A 13 9.82 11.86 4.04
CA ALA A 13 8.63 12.45 3.41
C ALA A 13 8.52 13.93 3.73
N LEU A 14 8.12 14.73 2.75
CA LEU A 14 7.65 16.08 2.95
C LEU A 14 6.12 16.06 2.97
N ILE A 15 5.55 16.55 4.08
CA ILE A 15 4.12 16.64 4.27
C ILE A 15 3.70 18.11 4.15
N GLN A 16 2.69 18.37 3.34
CA GLN A 16 2.09 19.70 3.20
C GLN A 16 0.56 19.57 3.28
N ASN A 17 -0.04 20.29 4.23
CA ASN A 17 -1.50 20.29 4.44
C ASN A 17 -2.08 18.85 4.56
N GLY A 18 -1.46 18.02 5.39
CA GLY A 18 -1.87 16.64 5.63
C GLY A 18 -1.59 15.64 4.49
N LYS A 19 -0.92 16.07 3.42
CA LYS A 19 -0.67 15.25 2.23
C LYS A 19 0.82 15.03 2.02
N PRO A 20 1.27 13.83 1.64
CA PRO A 20 2.65 13.59 1.29
C PRO A 20 2.89 14.13 -0.13
N VAL A 21 3.74 15.16 -0.25
CA VAL A 21 4.04 15.82 -1.53
C VAL A 21 5.34 15.33 -2.15
N LEU A 22 6.29 14.89 -1.34
CA LEU A 22 7.54 14.27 -1.78
C LEU A 22 7.86 13.09 -0.88
N GLY A 23 8.41 12.03 -1.44
CA GLY A 23 8.88 10.88 -0.70
C GLY A 23 10.14 10.27 -1.29
N VAL A 24 11.00 9.81 -0.39
CA VAL A 24 12.17 8.99 -0.72
C VAL A 24 12.18 7.78 0.19
N VAL A 25 12.30 6.61 -0.39
CA VAL A 25 12.44 5.32 0.32
C VAL A 25 13.73 4.67 -0.13
N GLY A 26 14.68 4.51 0.79
CA GLY A 26 15.92 3.79 0.56
C GLY A 26 15.85 2.38 1.13
N ALA A 27 16.32 1.38 0.41
CA ALA A 27 16.52 0.01 0.88
C ALA A 27 18.01 -0.35 0.74
N PRO A 28 18.85 0.00 1.74
CA PRO A 28 20.31 -0.09 1.62
C PRO A 28 20.81 -1.50 1.34
N ALA A 29 20.19 -2.52 1.94
CA ALA A 29 20.59 -3.91 1.74
C ALA A 29 20.34 -4.42 0.30
N PHE A 30 19.53 -3.71 -0.49
CA PHE A 30 19.23 -4.05 -1.88
C PHE A 30 19.81 -3.05 -2.88
N ASP A 31 20.56 -2.05 -2.41
CA ASP A 31 21.08 -0.94 -3.21
C ASP A 31 19.97 -0.29 -4.08
N GLN A 32 18.80 -0.06 -3.47
CA GLN A 32 17.64 0.49 -4.15
C GLN A 32 17.11 1.75 -3.48
N VAL A 33 16.72 2.72 -4.31
CA VAL A 33 16.07 3.96 -3.87
C VAL A 33 14.85 4.23 -4.75
N TRP A 34 13.74 4.53 -4.13
CA TRP A 34 12.53 5.03 -4.77
C TRP A 34 12.32 6.48 -4.37
N SER A 35 12.00 7.33 -5.33
CA SER A 35 11.62 8.71 -5.06
C SER A 35 10.42 9.12 -5.90
N GLY A 36 9.66 10.09 -5.43
CA GLY A 36 8.52 10.62 -6.15
C GLY A 36 7.98 11.93 -5.58
N ILE A 37 7.48 12.78 -6.47
CA ILE A 37 6.72 13.99 -6.15
C ILE A 37 5.26 13.69 -6.51
N ALA A 38 4.36 13.74 -5.53
CA ALA A 38 3.00 13.20 -5.63
C ALA A 38 2.14 13.79 -6.77
N ASN A 39 2.37 15.04 -7.14
CA ASN A 39 1.62 15.72 -8.20
C ASN A 39 2.38 15.79 -9.54
N GLN A 40 3.59 15.23 -9.59
CA GLN A 40 4.37 15.13 -10.82
C GLN A 40 4.41 13.68 -11.25
N THR A 41 3.77 13.37 -12.35
CA THR A 41 3.75 12.01 -12.88
C THR A 41 5.12 11.66 -13.49
N SER A 42 6.03 11.17 -12.67
CA SER A 42 7.27 10.56 -13.14
C SER A 42 6.96 9.14 -13.61
N LYS A 43 6.94 8.86 -14.89
CA LYS A 43 6.61 7.55 -15.50
C LYS A 43 5.28 6.98 -14.99
N LYS A 44 4.16 7.42 -15.60
CA LYS A 44 2.90 6.65 -15.46
C LYS A 44 3.22 5.18 -15.68
N ILE A 45 2.91 4.35 -14.68
CA ILE A 45 2.79 2.92 -14.94
C ILE A 45 1.81 2.85 -16.12
N LYS A 46 2.28 2.40 -17.30
CA LYS A 46 1.38 2.14 -18.41
C LYS A 46 0.29 1.24 -17.85
N ALA A 47 -0.92 1.77 -17.75
CA ALA A 47 -2.05 0.99 -17.33
C ALA A 47 -2.09 -0.22 -18.26
N ASP A 48 -1.78 -1.40 -17.71
CA ASP A 48 -2.05 -2.63 -18.43
C ASP A 48 -3.57 -2.71 -18.48
N THR A 49 -4.15 -2.23 -19.59
CA THR A 49 -5.60 -2.14 -19.79
C THR A 49 -6.25 -3.52 -19.88
N LYS A 50 -5.45 -4.58 -20.00
CA LYS A 50 -5.93 -5.96 -19.89
C LYS A 50 -6.25 -6.25 -18.43
N LYS A 51 -7.53 -6.50 -18.13
CA LYS A 51 -7.95 -7.06 -16.83
C LYS A 51 -7.06 -8.27 -16.52
N ARG A 52 -6.20 -8.14 -15.52
CA ARG A 52 -5.36 -9.25 -15.10
C ARG A 52 -6.23 -10.35 -14.52
N ALA A 53 -6.04 -11.57 -15.00
CA ALA A 53 -6.72 -12.74 -14.48
C ALA A 53 -6.33 -13.07 -13.03
N ILE A 54 -5.16 -12.57 -12.57
CA ILE A 54 -4.57 -12.83 -11.25
C ILE A 54 -4.42 -11.50 -10.51
N LEU A 55 -4.98 -11.41 -9.30
CA LEU A 55 -4.80 -10.29 -8.39
C LEU A 55 -3.53 -10.53 -7.55
N ARG A 56 -2.56 -9.62 -7.68
CA ARG A 56 -1.28 -9.69 -6.94
C ARG A 56 -1.40 -8.88 -5.66
N ILE A 57 -1.32 -9.55 -4.52
CA ILE A 57 -1.52 -8.96 -3.19
C ILE A 57 -0.22 -8.98 -2.42
N VAL A 58 0.23 -7.82 -1.94
CA VAL A 58 1.31 -7.77 -0.96
C VAL A 58 0.74 -7.98 0.44
N THR A 59 1.43 -8.79 1.22
CA THR A 59 1.14 -9.01 2.65
C THR A 59 2.39 -8.73 3.49
N SER A 60 2.18 -8.43 4.77
CA SER A 60 3.29 -8.31 5.71
C SER A 60 3.96 -9.67 5.92
N ARG A 61 5.31 -9.70 5.92
CA ARG A 61 6.07 -10.90 6.24
C ARG A 61 5.96 -11.27 7.71
N SER A 62 6.06 -10.29 8.61
CA SER A 62 6.22 -10.50 10.05
C SER A 62 4.97 -10.22 10.88
N HIS A 63 3.98 -9.51 10.33
CA HIS A 63 2.81 -9.01 11.06
C HIS A 63 1.51 -9.33 10.31
N ARG A 64 1.34 -10.61 9.94
CA ARG A 64 0.10 -11.08 9.34
C ARG A 64 -0.92 -11.33 10.46
N THR A 65 -2.08 -10.72 10.35
CA THR A 65 -3.17 -10.85 11.33
C THR A 65 -4.18 -11.91 10.90
N VAL A 66 -5.08 -12.30 11.81
CA VAL A 66 -6.22 -13.16 11.48
C VAL A 66 -7.11 -12.50 10.42
N VAL A 67 -7.26 -11.16 10.49
CA VAL A 67 -8.05 -10.38 9.52
C VAL A 67 -7.43 -10.41 8.12
N ASP A 68 -6.09 -10.35 8.01
CA ASP A 68 -5.39 -10.50 6.72
C ASP A 68 -5.73 -11.86 6.08
N THR A 69 -5.73 -12.92 6.87
CA THR A 69 -6.06 -14.29 6.40
C THR A 69 -7.54 -14.38 6.00
N ALA A 70 -8.45 -13.82 6.82
CA ALA A 70 -9.87 -13.79 6.51
C ALA A 70 -10.15 -13.04 5.19
N PHE A 71 -9.45 -11.92 4.94
CA PHE A 71 -9.57 -11.17 3.70
C PHE A 71 -9.14 -11.99 2.47
N LEU A 72 -8.02 -12.71 2.56
CA LEU A 72 -7.58 -13.57 1.46
C LEU A 72 -8.59 -14.69 1.16
N ASN A 73 -9.12 -15.32 2.21
CA ASN A 73 -10.17 -16.34 2.09
C ASN A 73 -11.46 -15.76 1.48
N PHE A 74 -11.83 -14.54 1.84
CA PHE A 74 -12.96 -13.84 1.23
C PHE A 74 -12.75 -13.62 -0.26
N LEU A 75 -11.57 -13.19 -0.69
CA LEU A 75 -11.26 -13.00 -2.10
C LEU A 75 -11.29 -14.32 -2.88
N ASP A 76 -10.76 -15.38 -2.31
CA ASP A 76 -10.79 -16.72 -2.90
C ASP A 76 -12.23 -17.21 -3.10
N LYS A 77 -13.09 -17.07 -2.06
CA LYS A 77 -14.54 -17.37 -2.15
C LYS A 77 -15.26 -16.52 -3.19
N LYS A 78 -14.75 -15.33 -3.54
CA LYS A 78 -15.25 -14.50 -4.65
C LYS A 78 -14.70 -14.91 -6.02
N GLY A 79 -14.02 -16.06 -6.11
CA GLY A 79 -13.45 -16.59 -7.34
C GLY A 79 -12.26 -15.80 -7.87
N LYS A 80 -11.54 -15.03 -7.01
CA LYS A 80 -10.36 -14.30 -7.41
C LYS A 80 -9.14 -15.21 -7.39
N ARG A 81 -8.44 -15.31 -8.53
CA ARG A 81 -7.13 -15.96 -8.55
C ARG A 81 -6.10 -15.04 -7.92
N LEU A 82 -5.43 -15.48 -6.86
CA LEU A 82 -4.51 -14.68 -6.06
C LEU A 82 -3.06 -15.07 -6.29
N LYS A 83 -2.17 -14.06 -6.32
CA LYS A 83 -0.72 -14.21 -6.16
C LYS A 83 -0.30 -13.41 -4.92
N ILE A 84 0.12 -14.10 -3.88
CA ILE A 84 0.54 -13.47 -2.63
C ILE A 84 2.04 -13.20 -2.68
N ILE A 85 2.44 -11.97 -2.30
CA ILE A 85 3.82 -11.50 -2.27
C ILE A 85 4.10 -11.01 -0.85
N SER A 86 5.00 -11.70 -0.14
CA SER A 86 5.41 -11.28 1.20
C SER A 86 6.58 -10.31 1.14
N LYS A 87 6.44 -9.15 1.80
CA LYS A 87 7.47 -8.12 1.91
C LYS A 87 7.49 -7.51 3.31
N GLY A 88 8.68 -7.04 3.75
CA GLY A 88 8.86 -6.25 4.96
C GLY A 88 8.82 -4.75 4.71
N SER A 89 8.81 -3.97 5.78
CA SER A 89 8.94 -2.52 5.77
C SER A 89 8.10 -1.80 4.70
N SER A 90 8.53 -0.64 4.23
CA SER A 90 7.91 0.15 3.15
C SER A 90 8.07 -0.49 1.76
N LEU A 91 8.88 -1.56 1.63
CA LEU A 91 9.03 -2.34 0.38
C LEU A 91 7.70 -2.90 -0.13
N LYS A 92 6.71 -3.06 0.75
CA LYS A 92 5.35 -3.45 0.38
C LYS A 92 4.71 -2.45 -0.59
N ILE A 93 4.82 -1.16 -0.28
CA ILE A 93 4.25 -0.08 -1.11
C ILE A 93 5.14 0.19 -2.32
N CYS A 94 6.48 0.07 -2.17
CA CYS A 94 7.41 0.15 -3.29
C CYS A 94 7.12 -0.91 -4.37
N ALA A 95 6.72 -2.13 -3.96
CA ALA A 95 6.33 -3.16 -4.92
C ALA A 95 5.08 -2.78 -5.75
N LEU A 96 4.13 -2.02 -5.16
CA LEU A 96 3.01 -1.45 -5.91
C LEU A 96 3.49 -0.35 -6.88
N ALA A 97 4.36 0.55 -6.40
CA ALA A 97 4.93 1.61 -7.21
C ALA A 97 5.72 1.08 -8.42
N ASP A 98 6.35 -0.08 -8.29
CA ASP A 98 7.04 -0.81 -9.37
C ASP A 98 6.11 -1.66 -10.24
N ASN A 99 4.80 -1.62 -10.01
CA ASN A 99 3.83 -2.50 -10.69
C ASN A 99 4.13 -4.01 -10.54
N LYS A 100 4.79 -4.40 -9.45
CA LYS A 100 5.04 -5.81 -9.08
C LYS A 100 3.85 -6.41 -8.33
N ALA A 101 2.97 -5.56 -7.77
CA ALA A 101 1.75 -5.94 -7.06
C ALA A 101 0.61 -4.97 -7.38
N ASP A 102 -0.62 -5.37 -7.12
CA ASP A 102 -1.82 -4.59 -7.43
C ASP A 102 -2.39 -3.90 -6.19
N ILE A 103 -2.44 -4.61 -5.06
CA ILE A 103 -2.96 -4.08 -3.80
C ILE A 103 -2.11 -4.49 -2.60
N TYR A 104 -2.16 -3.65 -1.56
CA TYR A 104 -1.67 -3.95 -0.21
C TYR A 104 -2.70 -3.52 0.82
N PRO A 105 -3.55 -4.45 1.32
CA PRO A 105 -4.42 -4.20 2.46
C PRO A 105 -3.62 -4.21 3.76
N ARG A 106 -3.97 -3.35 4.70
CA ARG A 106 -3.37 -3.30 6.03
C ARG A 106 -4.45 -3.14 7.10
N PHE A 107 -4.67 -4.18 7.86
CA PHE A 107 -5.65 -4.23 8.95
C PHE A 107 -5.01 -4.04 10.35
N GLY A 108 -3.70 -4.24 10.47
CA GLY A 108 -2.97 -4.00 11.71
C GLY A 108 -2.40 -2.57 11.79
N PRO A 109 -1.97 -2.14 12.98
CA PRO A 109 -1.45 -0.79 13.19
C PRO A 109 -0.18 -0.51 12.39
N THR A 110 -0.02 0.75 11.98
CA THR A 110 1.19 1.34 11.40
C THR A 110 1.28 2.80 11.81
N SER A 111 2.49 3.34 11.81
CA SER A 111 2.69 4.77 12.06
C SER A 111 2.82 5.55 10.76
N GLU A 112 2.63 6.87 10.83
CA GLU A 112 2.73 7.77 9.67
C GLU A 112 4.08 7.65 8.96
N TRP A 113 5.18 7.58 9.72
CA TRP A 113 6.54 7.45 9.18
C TRP A 113 6.82 6.12 8.45
N ASP A 114 6.02 5.08 8.71
CA ASP A 114 6.14 3.82 7.98
C ASP A 114 5.61 3.92 6.54
N ILE A 115 4.73 4.90 6.29
CA ILE A 115 3.86 4.92 5.10
C ILE A 115 4.06 6.17 4.25
N ALA A 116 4.24 7.35 4.87
CA ALA A 116 4.16 8.64 4.19
C ALA A 116 5.10 8.78 2.98
N ALA A 117 6.36 8.36 3.11
CA ALA A 117 7.33 8.43 2.03
C ALA A 117 6.94 7.54 0.84
N ALA A 118 6.58 6.29 1.14
CA ALA A 118 6.16 5.33 0.11
C ALA A 118 4.81 5.71 -0.52
N ASP A 119 3.89 6.38 0.21
CA ASP A 119 2.65 6.92 -0.37
C ASP A 119 2.93 8.02 -1.40
N ALA A 120 3.85 8.96 -1.11
CA ALA A 120 4.25 9.97 -2.11
C ALA A 120 4.84 9.32 -3.38
N VAL A 121 5.71 8.31 -3.20
CA VAL A 121 6.27 7.53 -4.32
C VAL A 121 5.16 6.83 -5.11
N LEU A 122 4.21 6.18 -4.42
CA LEU A 122 3.11 5.48 -5.07
C LEU A 122 2.20 6.44 -5.86
N ARG A 123 1.87 7.60 -5.28
CA ARG A 123 1.08 8.65 -5.96
C ARG A 123 1.76 9.18 -7.21
N SER A 124 3.08 9.37 -7.18
CA SER A 124 3.85 9.80 -8.36
C SER A 124 3.83 8.79 -9.51
N ARG A 125 3.43 7.55 -9.24
CA ARG A 125 3.30 6.46 -10.21
C ARG A 125 1.86 6.14 -10.62
N GLY A 126 0.87 6.92 -10.10
CA GLY A 126 -0.54 6.77 -10.44
C GLY A 126 -1.34 5.85 -9.53
N GLY A 127 -0.77 5.46 -8.38
CA GLY A 127 -1.44 4.75 -7.31
C GLY A 127 -1.86 5.66 -6.15
N GLY A 128 -2.28 5.06 -5.03
CA GLY A 128 -2.64 5.80 -3.82
C GLY A 128 -3.06 4.88 -2.68
N ILE A 129 -3.18 5.48 -1.48
CA ILE A 129 -3.54 4.78 -0.25
C ILE A 129 -4.84 5.36 0.29
N PHE A 130 -5.79 4.50 0.66
CA PHE A 130 -7.13 4.87 1.09
C PHE A 130 -7.50 4.15 2.38
N GLN A 131 -8.18 4.85 3.28
CA GLN A 131 -8.80 4.26 4.46
C GLN A 131 -9.85 3.22 4.05
N ILE A 132 -9.95 2.12 4.78
CA ILE A 132 -10.87 1.02 4.44
C ILE A 132 -12.33 1.40 4.72
N ASP A 133 -12.57 2.13 5.80
CA ASP A 133 -13.90 2.53 6.26
C ASP A 133 -14.49 3.71 5.48
N SER A 134 -13.72 4.79 5.35
CA SER A 134 -14.19 6.06 4.75
C SER A 134 -13.88 6.18 3.26
N HIS A 135 -13.01 5.33 2.73
CA HIS A 135 -12.47 5.41 1.36
C HIS A 135 -11.74 6.73 1.03
N LYS A 136 -11.47 7.56 2.06
CA LYS A 136 -10.69 8.80 1.92
C LYS A 136 -9.20 8.47 1.82
N PRO A 137 -8.39 9.33 1.16
CA PRO A 137 -6.94 9.20 1.23
C PRO A 137 -6.44 9.24 2.67
N LEU A 138 -5.28 8.61 2.95
CA LEU A 138 -4.62 8.81 4.24
C LEU A 138 -4.15 10.26 4.38
N GLU A 139 -4.22 10.74 5.63
CA GLU A 139 -3.71 12.04 6.05
C GLU A 139 -2.56 11.86 7.03
N TYR A 140 -1.61 12.79 7.00
CA TYR A 140 -0.36 12.76 7.74
C TYR A 140 -0.15 14.06 8.52
N GLY A 141 0.71 14.02 9.55
CA GLY A 141 0.93 15.16 10.43
C GLY A 141 -0.27 15.43 11.35
N LYS A 142 -0.98 14.38 11.73
CA LYS A 142 -2.09 14.46 12.67
C LYS A 142 -1.57 14.85 14.05
N LYS A 143 -2.33 15.69 14.78
CA LYS A 143 -1.96 16.15 16.11
C LYS A 143 -2.25 15.13 17.22
N ASP A 144 -3.35 14.37 17.07
CA ASP A 144 -3.87 13.53 18.14
C ASP A 144 -3.32 12.11 18.12
N SER A 145 -2.86 11.64 16.98
CA SER A 145 -2.31 10.28 16.84
C SER A 145 -1.43 10.16 15.60
N ILE A 146 -0.28 9.54 15.78
CA ILE A 146 0.63 9.15 14.69
C ILE A 146 0.21 7.84 14.01
N LEU A 147 -0.78 7.13 14.56
CA LEU A 147 -1.23 5.86 14.03
C LEU A 147 -2.12 6.07 12.79
N ASN A 148 -1.92 5.24 11.80
CA ASN A 148 -2.79 5.18 10.63
C ASN A 148 -4.04 4.34 10.92
N PRO A 149 -5.20 4.70 10.39
CA PRO A 149 -6.36 3.80 10.33
C PRO A 149 -6.03 2.61 9.42
N MET A 150 -6.87 1.58 9.44
CA MET A 150 -6.80 0.49 8.46
C MET A 150 -6.90 1.06 7.05
N PHE A 151 -6.04 0.57 6.15
CA PHE A 151 -5.97 1.11 4.80
C PHE A 151 -5.77 0.04 3.73
N ILE A 152 -5.99 0.45 2.49
CA ILE A 152 -5.60 -0.29 1.31
C ILE A 152 -4.78 0.61 0.37
N ALA A 153 -3.58 0.16 0.00
CA ALA A 153 -2.80 0.76 -1.06
C ALA A 153 -3.15 0.09 -2.40
N ILE A 154 -3.26 0.89 -3.44
CA ILE A 154 -3.68 0.48 -4.80
C ILE A 154 -2.65 1.01 -5.80
N SER A 155 -2.12 0.14 -6.65
CA SER A 155 -1.08 0.49 -7.63
C SER A 155 -1.59 1.36 -8.78
N ASN A 156 -2.87 1.21 -9.15
CA ASN A 156 -3.48 1.90 -10.29
C ASN A 156 -4.85 2.49 -9.90
N LEU A 157 -4.97 3.81 -9.91
CA LEU A 157 -6.20 4.51 -9.54
C LEU A 157 -7.39 4.22 -10.48
N ASN A 158 -7.17 3.74 -11.70
CA ASN A 158 -8.26 3.28 -12.57
C ASN A 158 -9.01 2.09 -11.97
N GLU A 159 -8.35 1.28 -11.13
CA GLU A 159 -8.95 0.13 -10.43
C GLU A 159 -9.58 0.50 -9.08
N LYS A 160 -9.42 1.76 -8.64
CA LYS A 160 -9.84 2.22 -7.30
C LYS A 160 -11.27 1.84 -6.98
N LYS A 161 -12.22 2.17 -7.84
CA LYS A 161 -13.66 1.91 -7.60
C LYS A 161 -13.94 0.42 -7.40
N THR A 162 -13.39 -0.42 -8.25
CA THR A 162 -13.53 -1.88 -8.19
C THR A 162 -12.94 -2.46 -6.90
N ILE A 163 -11.72 -2.02 -6.54
CA ILE A 163 -11.01 -2.53 -5.36
C ILE A 163 -11.69 -2.06 -4.07
N LEU A 164 -12.10 -0.78 -3.98
CA LEU A 164 -12.81 -0.28 -2.80
C LEU A 164 -14.17 -0.92 -2.62
N SER A 165 -14.91 -1.20 -3.70
CA SER A 165 -16.16 -1.97 -3.62
C SER A 165 -15.92 -3.40 -3.11
N LEU A 166 -14.83 -4.03 -3.54
CA LEU A 166 -14.48 -5.37 -3.10
C LEU A 166 -14.13 -5.41 -1.60
N ILE A 167 -13.35 -4.44 -1.10
CA ILE A 167 -12.98 -4.39 0.31
C ILE A 167 -14.14 -3.95 1.20
N GLY A 168 -15.02 -3.07 0.72
CA GLY A 168 -16.25 -2.69 1.42
C GLY A 168 -17.21 -3.87 1.60
N GLY A 169 -17.23 -4.82 0.66
CA GLY A 169 -17.95 -6.07 0.82
C GLY A 169 -17.35 -6.99 1.89
N PHE A 170 -16.05 -6.89 2.15
CA PHE A 170 -15.39 -7.63 3.23
C PHE A 170 -15.63 -7.00 4.60
N SER A 171 -15.48 -5.67 4.73
CA SER A 171 -15.63 -4.98 6.01
C SER A 171 -17.03 -5.08 6.60
N LYS A 172 -18.07 -5.15 5.77
CA LYS A 172 -19.46 -5.42 6.20
C LYS A 172 -19.67 -6.82 6.81
N ASN A 173 -18.78 -7.77 6.56
CA ASN A 173 -18.84 -9.11 7.10
C ASN A 173 -17.97 -9.30 8.34
N LEU A 174 -17.24 -8.25 8.78
CA LEU A 174 -16.40 -8.25 9.98
C LEU A 174 -17.10 -7.62 11.19
N LEU A 175 -18.18 -6.87 10.96
CA LEU A 175 -19.06 -6.27 11.95
C LEU A 175 -20.32 -7.14 12.14
#